data_ee88a68c4d89840c5360804705f3c051
#
_entry.id   ee88a68c4d89840c5360804705f3c051
#
_cell.length_a   1.000
_cell.length_b   1.000
_cell.length_c   1.000
_cell.angle_alpha   90.00
_cell.angle_beta   90.00
_cell.angle_gamma   90.00
#
_symmetry.space_group_name_H-M   'P 1'
#
loop_
_entity.id
_entity.type
_entity.pdbx_description
1 polymer ?
#
loop_
_entity_poly.entity_id
_entity_poly.type
_entity_poly.pdbx_seq_one_letter_code
_entity_poly.pdbx_strand_id
1 'polypeptide(L)'
;MTFSRVLTLAALLAVLQVAAAPSARADIGCGQPCRGLVLEAQALEGRARYQEALTKYKAAEQADPTASIPLSLAAGLVLKLSTVAPQDKAPQLRDMARALAERATTLAADDPVAQEVLRMLDDPAPSPLHQPNARAAKLMADGEAAFARQDCKAALAKYEATMLADPQYSSAWVAAGNCHYMQRDFTRAEALFRAATDIEPHNSQAWRYLSDALFYQDKRVAAEAMLYKAIEADPSQRPNWGKLASYRAGAGMPLKALNLRRGVRVSENAGGKYMITLDPQTDAEKTPDHAIRLALGMTEAQLRTDDRDLRKSAFEIELASWRQALKIADEAEASGGAGLTDPGLLQVRALAREGQLEPAILLLMFRQAYRPALQAWMAANPGGVKYFIDRYGVMP
;
A
#
# COMPACT_ATOMS: atom_id res chain seq x y z
N MET A 1 -62.57 24.02 -49.62
CA MET A 1 -61.40 23.79 -50.46
C MET A 1 -60.21 24.29 -49.67
N THR A 2 -59.45 23.46 -49.07
CA THR A 2 -58.28 22.78 -49.58
C THR A 2 -57.63 21.91 -48.46
N PHE A 3 -57.12 20.82 -48.88
CA PHE A 3 -56.60 19.69 -48.19
C PHE A 3 -55.57 19.93 -47.08
N SER A 4 -55.81 19.33 -45.94
CA SER A 4 -54.89 19.00 -44.87
C SER A 4 -53.97 17.87 -45.34
N ARG A 5 -52.65 18.03 -45.16
CA ARG A 5 -51.73 16.94 -45.21
C ARG A 5 -51.08 16.75 -43.83
N VAL A 6 -51.53 15.72 -43.16
CA VAL A 6 -50.92 15.17 -41.94
C VAL A 6 -49.62 14.48 -42.33
N LEU A 7 -48.49 15.01 -41.88
CA LEU A 7 -47.21 14.32 -41.93
C LEU A 7 -47.01 13.61 -40.57
N THR A 8 -47.15 12.31 -40.59
CA THR A 8 -46.74 11.41 -39.49
C THR A 8 -45.22 11.35 -39.45
N LEU A 9 -44.62 11.96 -38.44
CA LEU A 9 -43.22 11.71 -38.06
C LEU A 9 -43.16 10.42 -37.26
N ALA A 10 -42.72 9.34 -37.88
CA ALA A 10 -42.30 8.14 -37.22
C ALA A 10 -40.90 8.40 -36.59
N ALA A 11 -40.87 8.65 -35.29
CA ALA A 11 -39.63 8.71 -34.53
C ALA A 11 -39.03 7.30 -34.42
N LEU A 12 -37.97 7.03 -35.18
CA LEU A 12 -37.12 5.88 -34.96
C LEU A 12 -36.37 6.07 -33.62
N LEU A 13 -36.87 5.40 -32.58
CA LEU A 13 -36.12 5.14 -31.38
C LEU A 13 -34.98 4.12 -31.71
N ALA A 14 -33.81 4.62 -32.07
CA ALA A 14 -32.62 3.82 -32.06
C ALA A 14 -32.24 3.56 -30.60
N VAL A 15 -32.64 2.39 -30.09
CA VAL A 15 -32.13 1.83 -28.87
C VAL A 15 -30.63 1.57 -29.09
N LEU A 16 -29.78 2.49 -28.63
CA LEU A 16 -28.38 2.22 -28.46
C LEU A 16 -28.27 1.13 -27.39
N GLN A 17 -28.20 -0.11 -27.80
CA GLN A 17 -27.66 -1.17 -26.99
C GLN A 17 -26.17 -0.84 -26.80
N VAL A 18 -25.85 -0.15 -25.69
CA VAL A 18 -24.50 -0.16 -25.15
C VAL A 18 -24.25 -1.61 -24.75
N ALA A 19 -23.67 -2.37 -25.67
CA ALA A 19 -23.05 -3.63 -25.32
C ALA A 19 -22.00 -3.28 -24.27
N ALA A 20 -22.30 -3.58 -23.01
CA ALA A 20 -21.29 -3.58 -21.96
C ALA A 20 -20.18 -4.49 -22.46
N ALA A 21 -19.05 -3.90 -22.86
CA ALA A 21 -17.86 -4.65 -23.14
C ALA A 21 -17.61 -5.52 -21.89
N PRO A 22 -17.41 -6.83 -22.05
CA PRO A 22 -17.04 -7.64 -20.92
C PRO A 22 -15.79 -6.99 -20.32
N SER A 23 -15.89 -6.58 -19.03
CA SER A 23 -14.73 -6.14 -18.29
C SER A 23 -13.65 -7.16 -18.58
N ALA A 24 -12.53 -6.72 -19.21
CA ALA A 24 -11.39 -7.58 -19.46
C ALA A 24 -10.98 -8.14 -18.10
N ARG A 25 -11.43 -9.34 -17.78
CA ARG A 25 -10.89 -10.10 -16.66
C ARG A 25 -9.43 -10.21 -16.96
N ALA A 26 -8.60 -9.64 -16.10
CA ALA A 26 -7.16 -9.79 -16.20
C ALA A 26 -6.86 -11.25 -16.50
N ASP A 27 -6.13 -11.49 -17.57
CA ASP A 27 -5.85 -12.85 -18.00
C ASP A 27 -5.00 -13.49 -16.91
N ILE A 28 -5.59 -14.46 -16.19
CA ILE A 28 -4.85 -15.24 -15.21
C ILE A 28 -3.92 -16.10 -16.03
N GLY A 29 -2.63 -15.84 -15.96
CA GLY A 29 -1.58 -16.42 -16.77
C GLY A 29 -1.37 -17.93 -16.60
N CYS A 30 -2.45 -18.72 -16.44
CA CYS A 30 -2.42 -20.18 -16.45
C CYS A 30 -3.69 -20.77 -17.10
N GLY A 31 -3.55 -21.95 -17.68
CA GLY A 31 -4.64 -22.70 -18.31
C GLY A 31 -5.65 -23.31 -17.32
N GLN A 32 -6.69 -23.97 -17.83
CA GLN A 32 -7.56 -24.83 -17.01
C GLN A 32 -6.85 -26.17 -16.71
N PRO A 33 -6.97 -26.73 -15.48
CA PRO A 33 -7.81 -26.28 -14.35
C PRO A 33 -7.14 -25.28 -13.40
N CYS A 34 -5.89 -24.88 -13.62
CA CYS A 34 -5.14 -23.95 -12.79
C CYS A 34 -5.93 -22.66 -12.50
N ARG A 35 -6.49 -22.04 -13.54
CA ARG A 35 -7.30 -20.82 -13.41
C ARG A 35 -8.48 -20.97 -12.45
N GLY A 36 -9.20 -22.09 -12.53
CA GLY A 36 -10.32 -22.37 -11.62
C GLY A 36 -9.88 -22.43 -10.16
N LEU A 37 -8.77 -23.13 -9.89
CA LEU A 37 -8.19 -23.26 -8.55
C LEU A 37 -7.69 -21.94 -7.98
N VAL A 38 -7.09 -21.07 -8.81
CA VAL A 38 -6.68 -19.72 -8.41
C VAL A 38 -7.88 -18.88 -8.00
N LEU A 39 -8.97 -18.90 -8.78
CA LEU A 39 -10.19 -18.16 -8.45
C LEU A 39 -10.84 -18.67 -7.15
N GLU A 40 -10.85 -20.00 -6.93
CA GLU A 40 -11.32 -20.56 -5.66
C GLU A 40 -10.45 -20.12 -4.48
N ALA A 41 -9.12 -20.10 -4.64
CA ALA A 41 -8.19 -19.62 -3.62
C ALA A 41 -8.47 -18.16 -3.25
N GLN A 42 -8.61 -17.28 -4.24
CA GLN A 42 -8.93 -15.87 -4.01
C GLN A 42 -10.29 -15.67 -3.31
N ALA A 43 -11.30 -16.48 -3.66
CA ALA A 43 -12.59 -16.47 -2.99
C ALA A 43 -12.49 -16.92 -1.51
N LEU A 44 -11.61 -17.86 -1.21
CA LEU A 44 -11.32 -18.32 0.16
C LEU A 44 -10.56 -17.25 0.95
N GLU A 45 -9.60 -16.54 0.32
CA GLU A 45 -8.93 -15.38 0.94
C GLU A 45 -9.93 -14.29 1.34
N GLY A 46 -10.87 -13.95 0.45
CA GLY A 46 -11.93 -12.99 0.74
C GLY A 46 -12.83 -13.37 1.92
N ARG A 47 -12.84 -14.66 2.30
CA ARG A 47 -13.55 -15.21 3.46
C ARG A 47 -12.64 -15.48 4.66
N ALA A 48 -11.40 -15.00 4.62
CA ALA A 48 -10.37 -15.24 5.64
C ALA A 48 -10.04 -16.73 5.90
N ARG A 49 -10.34 -17.63 4.93
CA ARG A 49 -10.03 -19.07 4.99
C ARG A 49 -8.63 -19.34 4.41
N TYR A 50 -7.62 -18.75 5.02
CA TYR A 50 -6.26 -18.63 4.45
C TYR A 50 -5.55 -19.98 4.25
N GLN A 51 -5.71 -20.94 5.16
CA GLN A 51 -5.11 -22.28 5.00
C GLN A 51 -5.67 -23.04 3.79
N GLU A 52 -6.97 -22.91 3.58
CA GLU A 52 -7.62 -23.53 2.44
C GLU A 52 -7.24 -22.82 1.13
N ALA A 53 -7.10 -21.48 1.17
CA ALA A 53 -6.60 -20.71 0.04
C ALA A 53 -5.19 -21.16 -0.37
N LEU A 54 -4.26 -21.31 0.58
CA LEU A 54 -2.91 -21.81 0.32
C LEU A 54 -2.93 -23.24 -0.26
N THR A 55 -3.83 -24.09 0.22
CA THR A 55 -4.02 -25.45 -0.34
C THR A 55 -4.47 -25.40 -1.80
N LYS A 56 -5.37 -24.48 -2.15
CA LYS A 56 -5.83 -24.28 -3.52
C LYS A 56 -4.74 -23.69 -4.44
N TYR A 57 -3.95 -22.74 -3.96
CA TYR A 57 -2.79 -22.24 -4.72
C TYR A 57 -1.78 -23.36 -5.00
N LYS A 58 -1.50 -24.21 -4.00
CA LYS A 58 -0.63 -25.38 -4.20
C LYS A 58 -1.20 -26.37 -5.23
N ALA A 59 -2.50 -26.61 -5.21
CA ALA A 59 -3.16 -27.43 -6.21
C ALA A 59 -3.12 -26.78 -7.61
N ALA A 60 -3.23 -25.47 -7.71
CA ALA A 60 -3.10 -24.71 -8.95
C ALA A 60 -1.67 -24.83 -9.54
N GLU A 61 -0.63 -24.70 -8.68
CA GLU A 61 0.77 -24.93 -9.06
C GLU A 61 0.98 -26.36 -9.62
N GLN A 62 0.39 -27.36 -8.98
CA GLN A 62 0.48 -28.74 -9.44
C GLN A 62 -0.25 -28.98 -10.78
N ALA A 63 -1.34 -28.25 -11.02
CA ALA A 63 -2.12 -28.35 -12.25
C ALA A 63 -1.43 -27.66 -13.44
N ASP A 64 -0.62 -26.62 -13.19
CA ASP A 64 0.21 -25.95 -14.19
C ASP A 64 1.55 -25.53 -13.59
N PRO A 65 2.55 -26.42 -13.59
CA PRO A 65 3.86 -26.14 -12.99
C PRO A 65 4.68 -25.05 -13.71
N THR A 66 4.24 -24.64 -14.90
CA THR A 66 4.91 -23.59 -15.70
C THR A 66 4.37 -22.19 -15.42
N ALA A 67 3.23 -22.08 -14.74
CA ALA A 67 2.60 -20.82 -14.41
C ALA A 67 3.19 -20.22 -13.13
N SER A 68 3.60 -18.94 -13.18
CA SER A 68 4.12 -18.21 -12.01
C SER A 68 3.02 -17.76 -11.04
N ILE A 69 1.83 -17.47 -11.57
CA ILE A 69 0.72 -16.84 -10.84
C ILE A 69 0.29 -17.58 -9.56
N PRO A 70 0.14 -18.91 -9.50
CA PRO A 70 -0.20 -19.59 -8.26
C PRO A 70 0.85 -19.37 -7.15
N LEU A 71 2.13 -19.35 -7.53
CA LEU A 71 3.24 -19.12 -6.60
C LEU A 71 3.29 -17.67 -6.12
N SER A 72 3.14 -16.72 -7.02
CA SER A 72 3.20 -15.30 -6.68
C SER A 72 2.03 -14.87 -5.79
N LEU A 73 0.82 -15.35 -6.04
CA LEU A 73 -0.34 -15.09 -5.18
C LEU A 73 -0.21 -15.78 -3.82
N ALA A 74 0.27 -17.02 -3.77
CA ALA A 74 0.58 -17.70 -2.51
C ALA A 74 1.64 -16.93 -1.71
N ALA A 75 2.69 -16.42 -2.36
CA ALA A 75 3.72 -15.58 -1.73
C ALA A 75 3.12 -14.31 -1.11
N GLY A 76 2.25 -13.62 -1.84
CA GLY A 76 1.52 -12.44 -1.34
C GLY A 76 0.67 -12.74 -0.12
N LEU A 77 -0.07 -13.87 -0.13
CA LEU A 77 -0.87 -14.30 1.01
C LEU A 77 0.00 -14.63 2.23
N VAL A 78 1.09 -15.37 2.03
CA VAL A 78 2.03 -15.73 3.13
C VAL A 78 2.68 -14.47 3.71
N LEU A 79 3.09 -13.51 2.86
CA LEU A 79 3.61 -12.22 3.32
C LEU A 79 2.58 -11.46 4.15
N LYS A 80 1.33 -11.40 3.71
CA LYS A 80 0.22 -10.81 4.47
C LYS A 80 0.05 -11.49 5.83
N LEU A 81 0.10 -12.82 5.88
CA LEU A 81 -0.01 -13.57 7.14
C LEU A 81 1.17 -13.28 8.07
N SER A 82 2.37 -13.02 7.55
CA SER A 82 3.53 -12.67 8.37
C SER A 82 3.35 -11.36 9.16
N THR A 83 2.52 -10.44 8.67
CA THR A 83 2.27 -9.14 9.34
C THR A 83 1.36 -9.24 10.57
N VAL A 84 0.58 -10.32 10.66
CA VAL A 84 -0.36 -10.56 11.78
C VAL A 84 0.04 -11.77 12.63
N ALA A 85 1.11 -12.45 12.25
CA ALA A 85 1.62 -13.62 12.96
C ALA A 85 2.36 -13.21 14.25
N PRO A 86 2.41 -14.11 15.27
CA PRO A 86 3.30 -13.94 16.40
C PRO A 86 4.76 -13.71 15.97
N GLN A 87 5.50 -12.92 16.78
CA GLN A 87 6.87 -12.49 16.43
C GLN A 87 7.83 -13.66 16.14
N ASP A 88 7.68 -14.78 16.84
CA ASP A 88 8.48 -15.98 16.64
C ASP A 88 8.20 -16.69 15.30
N LYS A 89 7.03 -16.48 14.70
CA LYS A 89 6.60 -17.09 13.44
C LYS A 89 6.73 -16.17 12.22
N ALA A 90 6.71 -14.86 12.45
CA ALA A 90 6.77 -13.88 11.37
C ALA A 90 8.01 -14.03 10.46
N PRO A 91 9.25 -14.25 10.96
CA PRO A 91 10.42 -14.47 10.11
C PRO A 91 10.27 -15.69 9.20
N GLN A 92 9.81 -16.83 9.73
CA GLN A 92 9.62 -18.05 8.94
C GLN A 92 8.60 -17.86 7.81
N LEU A 93 7.53 -17.11 8.06
CA LEU A 93 6.54 -16.77 7.02
C LEU A 93 7.14 -15.84 5.97
N ARG A 94 7.97 -14.87 6.37
CA ARG A 94 8.68 -14.00 5.41
C ARG A 94 9.65 -14.81 4.53
N ASP A 95 10.39 -15.75 5.10
CA ASP A 95 11.28 -16.64 4.34
C ASP A 95 10.50 -17.52 3.36
N MET A 96 9.34 -18.06 3.79
CA MET A 96 8.45 -18.82 2.92
C MET A 96 7.88 -17.97 1.78
N ALA A 97 7.46 -16.74 2.07
CA ALA A 97 6.97 -15.81 1.04
C ALA A 97 8.10 -15.49 0.03
N ARG A 98 9.33 -15.28 0.50
CA ARG A 98 10.50 -15.06 -0.36
C ARG A 98 10.74 -16.24 -1.29
N ALA A 99 10.81 -17.45 -0.75
CA ALA A 99 11.05 -18.65 -1.54
C ALA A 99 9.99 -18.87 -2.63
N LEU A 100 8.71 -18.62 -2.32
CA LEU A 100 7.62 -18.70 -3.29
C LEU A 100 7.74 -17.64 -4.38
N ALA A 101 8.05 -16.40 -4.01
CA ALA A 101 8.19 -15.29 -4.97
C ALA A 101 9.44 -15.48 -5.87
N GLU A 102 10.56 -15.94 -5.34
CA GLU A 102 11.76 -16.26 -6.13
C GLU A 102 11.49 -17.40 -7.14
N ARG A 103 10.75 -18.43 -6.74
CA ARG A 103 10.32 -19.48 -7.67
C ARG A 103 9.38 -18.93 -8.75
N ALA A 104 8.46 -18.04 -8.40
CA ALA A 104 7.58 -17.40 -9.38
C ALA A 104 8.40 -16.58 -10.40
N THR A 105 9.39 -15.79 -9.95
CA THR A 105 10.28 -15.02 -10.86
C THR A 105 11.21 -15.92 -11.68
N THR A 106 11.50 -17.13 -11.25
CA THR A 106 12.23 -18.12 -12.07
C THR A 106 11.38 -18.60 -13.24
N LEU A 107 10.06 -18.73 -13.06
CA LEU A 107 9.13 -19.12 -14.12
C LEU A 107 8.78 -17.94 -15.04
N ALA A 108 8.56 -16.76 -14.46
CA ALA A 108 8.29 -15.51 -15.17
C ALA A 108 9.00 -14.36 -14.47
N ALA A 109 10.12 -13.92 -15.05
CA ALA A 109 10.95 -12.85 -14.46
C ALA A 109 10.20 -11.53 -14.29
N ASP A 110 9.16 -11.31 -15.08
CA ASP A 110 8.31 -10.13 -15.13
C ASP A 110 6.99 -10.29 -14.32
N ASP A 111 6.83 -11.37 -13.55
CA ASP A 111 5.63 -11.53 -12.69
C ASP A 111 5.51 -10.36 -11.70
N PRO A 112 4.52 -9.45 -11.87
CA PRO A 112 4.46 -8.22 -11.11
C PRO A 112 4.12 -8.46 -9.63
N VAL A 113 3.40 -9.54 -9.32
CA VAL A 113 3.04 -9.90 -7.94
C VAL A 113 4.26 -10.43 -7.22
N ALA A 114 5.02 -11.32 -7.85
CA ALA A 114 6.26 -11.86 -7.27
C ALA A 114 7.30 -10.75 -7.06
N GLN A 115 7.48 -9.86 -8.03
CA GLN A 115 8.38 -8.71 -7.89
C GLN A 115 7.97 -7.77 -6.75
N GLU A 116 6.67 -7.49 -6.60
CA GLU A 116 6.18 -6.65 -5.50
C GLU A 116 6.37 -7.33 -4.14
N VAL A 117 6.12 -8.63 -4.03
CA VAL A 117 6.38 -9.40 -2.80
C VAL A 117 7.86 -9.34 -2.43
N LEU A 118 8.77 -9.56 -3.38
CA LEU A 118 10.21 -9.47 -3.13
C LEU A 118 10.62 -8.05 -2.71
N ARG A 119 10.08 -7.03 -3.36
CA ARG A 119 10.30 -5.62 -2.98
C ARG A 119 9.86 -5.34 -1.55
N MET A 120 8.69 -5.83 -1.14
CA MET A 120 8.19 -5.69 0.23
C MET A 120 9.01 -6.47 1.25
N LEU A 121 9.58 -7.61 0.85
CA LEU A 121 10.44 -8.43 1.71
C LEU A 121 11.85 -7.84 1.89
N ASP A 122 12.35 -7.09 0.91
CA ASP A 122 13.60 -6.36 1.00
C ASP A 122 13.48 -5.10 1.88
N ASP A 123 12.24 -4.67 2.16
CA ASP A 123 11.98 -3.60 3.11
C ASP A 123 11.97 -4.16 4.55
N PRO A 124 12.59 -3.49 5.53
CA PRO A 124 12.52 -3.92 6.93
C PRO A 124 11.07 -4.10 7.36
N ALA A 125 10.83 -5.07 8.24
CA ALA A 125 9.51 -5.20 8.85
C ALA A 125 9.14 -3.88 9.56
N PRO A 126 7.86 -3.45 9.52
CA PRO A 126 7.40 -2.32 10.32
C PRO A 126 7.82 -2.50 11.78
N SER A 127 8.16 -1.41 12.47
CA SER A 127 8.37 -1.48 13.92
C SER A 127 7.13 -2.12 14.54
N PRO A 128 7.27 -3.22 15.25
CA PRO A 128 6.12 -3.90 15.83
C PRO A 128 5.45 -2.98 16.85
N LEU A 129 4.12 -2.95 16.82
CA LEU A 129 3.36 -2.39 17.93
C LEU A 129 3.62 -3.21 19.20
N HIS A 130 3.35 -2.61 20.37
CA HIS A 130 3.50 -3.32 21.64
C HIS A 130 2.78 -4.68 21.61
N GLN A 131 3.51 -5.73 21.95
CA GLN A 131 2.95 -7.08 22.01
C GLN A 131 2.37 -7.35 23.42
N PRO A 132 1.14 -7.82 23.51
CA PRO A 132 0.50 -8.06 24.81
C PRO A 132 1.19 -9.18 25.58
N ASN A 133 1.21 -9.08 26.89
CA ASN A 133 1.56 -10.24 27.73
C ASN A 133 0.56 -11.40 27.50
N ALA A 134 0.94 -12.62 27.92
CA ALA A 134 0.16 -13.84 27.65
C ALA A 134 -1.30 -13.77 28.17
N ARG A 135 -1.52 -13.10 29.32
CA ARG A 135 -2.86 -12.91 29.89
C ARG A 135 -3.68 -11.95 29.04
N ALA A 136 -3.10 -10.83 28.66
CA ALA A 136 -3.76 -9.83 27.79
C ALA A 136 -4.06 -10.42 26.40
N ALA A 137 -3.13 -11.18 25.83
CA ALA A 137 -3.33 -11.85 24.54
C ALA A 137 -4.54 -12.80 24.55
N LYS A 138 -4.69 -13.60 25.64
CA LYS A 138 -5.84 -14.50 25.78
C LYS A 138 -7.16 -13.72 25.94
N LEU A 139 -7.17 -12.70 26.78
CA LEU A 139 -8.36 -11.86 26.98
C LEU A 139 -8.76 -11.14 25.68
N MET A 140 -7.78 -10.65 24.93
CA MET A 140 -8.01 -10.04 23.60
C MET A 140 -8.66 -11.03 22.63
N ALA A 141 -8.12 -12.25 22.53
CA ALA A 141 -8.68 -13.28 21.66
C ALA A 141 -10.14 -13.65 22.05
N ASP A 142 -10.43 -13.75 23.35
CA ASP A 142 -11.80 -13.96 23.83
C ASP A 142 -12.72 -12.79 23.46
N GLY A 143 -12.22 -11.55 23.53
CA GLY A 143 -12.93 -10.34 23.13
C GLY A 143 -13.23 -10.32 21.63
N GLU A 144 -12.24 -10.61 20.79
CA GLU A 144 -12.40 -10.71 19.35
C GLU A 144 -13.41 -11.79 18.95
N ALA A 145 -13.40 -12.93 19.63
CA ALA A 145 -14.39 -13.98 19.42
C ALA A 145 -15.82 -13.53 19.78
N ALA A 146 -15.99 -12.71 20.83
CA ALA A 146 -17.30 -12.10 21.16
C ALA A 146 -17.70 -11.05 20.14
N PHE A 147 -16.77 -10.19 19.72
CA PHE A 147 -16.98 -9.17 18.70
C PHE A 147 -17.41 -9.76 17.35
N ALA A 148 -16.77 -10.86 16.93
CA ALA A 148 -17.14 -11.57 15.70
C ALA A 148 -18.59 -12.11 15.72
N ARG A 149 -19.13 -12.39 16.94
CA ARG A 149 -20.54 -12.74 17.12
C ARG A 149 -21.46 -11.53 17.29
N GLN A 150 -20.94 -10.31 17.09
CA GLN A 150 -21.63 -9.04 17.29
C GLN A 150 -22.09 -8.80 18.76
N ASP A 151 -21.50 -9.52 19.70
CA ASP A 151 -21.74 -9.32 21.13
C ASP A 151 -20.76 -8.29 21.70
N CYS A 152 -21.01 -7.01 21.39
CA CYS A 152 -20.19 -5.92 21.90
C CYS A 152 -20.17 -5.82 23.43
N LYS A 153 -21.22 -6.27 24.12
CA LYS A 153 -21.25 -6.25 25.59
C LYS A 153 -20.22 -7.22 26.18
N ALA A 154 -20.20 -8.46 25.69
CA ALA A 154 -19.21 -9.45 26.12
C ALA A 154 -17.80 -9.07 25.64
N ALA A 155 -17.65 -8.52 24.42
CA ALA A 155 -16.38 -8.06 23.89
C ALA A 155 -15.78 -6.93 24.74
N LEU A 156 -16.54 -5.90 25.08
CA LEU A 156 -16.10 -4.79 25.93
C LEU A 156 -15.57 -5.27 27.28
N ALA A 157 -16.28 -6.18 27.98
CA ALA A 157 -15.80 -6.71 29.26
C ALA A 157 -14.42 -7.40 29.12
N LYS A 158 -14.15 -8.03 27.96
CA LYS A 158 -12.85 -8.67 27.69
C LYS A 158 -11.77 -7.65 27.33
N TYR A 159 -12.10 -6.64 26.52
CA TYR A 159 -11.17 -5.57 26.17
C TYR A 159 -10.79 -4.73 27.38
N GLU A 160 -11.73 -4.41 28.28
CA GLU A 160 -11.45 -3.72 29.56
C GLU A 160 -10.50 -4.56 30.44
N ALA A 161 -10.76 -5.88 30.55
CA ALA A 161 -9.86 -6.78 31.26
C ALA A 161 -8.47 -6.87 30.59
N THR A 162 -8.41 -6.76 29.26
CA THR A 162 -7.14 -6.70 28.50
C THR A 162 -6.36 -5.43 28.83
N MET A 163 -7.01 -4.26 28.83
CA MET A 163 -6.40 -2.98 29.20
C MET A 163 -5.85 -2.99 30.64
N LEU A 164 -6.56 -3.64 31.58
CA LEU A 164 -6.07 -3.80 32.95
C LEU A 164 -4.88 -4.77 33.03
N ALA A 165 -4.86 -5.81 32.21
CA ALA A 165 -3.78 -6.79 32.19
C ALA A 165 -2.51 -6.26 31.52
N ASP A 166 -2.66 -5.37 30.53
CA ASP A 166 -1.58 -4.75 29.78
C ASP A 166 -1.98 -3.34 29.28
N PRO A 167 -1.77 -2.30 30.08
CA PRO A 167 -2.17 -0.94 29.74
C PRO A 167 -1.46 -0.36 28.52
N GLN A 168 -0.29 -0.91 28.15
CA GLN A 168 0.49 -0.44 26.97
C GLN A 168 0.02 -1.10 25.65
N TYR A 169 -0.90 -2.05 25.72
CA TYR A 169 -1.42 -2.72 24.52
C TYR A 169 -2.52 -1.88 23.86
N SER A 170 -2.13 -0.93 23.03
CA SER A 170 -3.02 0.06 22.36
C SER A 170 -4.16 -0.59 21.56
N SER A 171 -3.94 -1.80 21.02
CA SER A 171 -4.96 -2.53 20.28
C SER A 171 -6.20 -2.88 21.09
N ALA A 172 -6.09 -3.03 22.41
CA ALA A 172 -7.25 -3.28 23.27
C ALA A 172 -8.16 -2.03 23.35
N TRP A 173 -7.56 -0.84 23.39
CA TRP A 173 -8.26 0.43 23.37
C TRP A 173 -8.95 0.66 22.00
N VAL A 174 -8.26 0.33 20.91
CA VAL A 174 -8.84 0.36 19.56
C VAL A 174 -10.05 -0.58 19.47
N ALA A 175 -9.93 -1.81 19.95
CA ALA A 175 -11.01 -2.80 19.90
C ALA A 175 -12.24 -2.39 20.70
N ALA A 176 -12.03 -1.85 21.91
CA ALA A 176 -13.13 -1.30 22.71
C ALA A 176 -13.78 -0.09 22.03
N GLY A 177 -12.96 0.81 21.44
CA GLY A 177 -13.44 1.94 20.65
C GLY A 177 -14.33 1.51 19.47
N ASN A 178 -13.97 0.43 18.79
CA ASN A 178 -14.77 -0.13 17.71
C ASN A 178 -16.16 -0.60 18.17
N CYS A 179 -16.27 -1.21 19.35
CA CYS A 179 -17.57 -1.60 19.92
C CYS A 179 -18.46 -0.36 20.14
N HIS A 180 -17.92 0.72 20.73
CA HIS A 180 -18.68 1.96 20.92
C HIS A 180 -19.01 2.64 19.60
N TYR A 181 -18.09 2.62 18.64
CA TYR A 181 -18.33 3.14 17.31
C TYR A 181 -19.50 2.43 16.60
N MET A 182 -19.56 1.10 16.66
CA MET A 182 -20.68 0.32 16.11
C MET A 182 -22.02 0.64 16.79
N GLN A 183 -21.99 0.95 18.09
CA GLN A 183 -23.15 1.39 18.87
C GLN A 183 -23.52 2.86 18.62
N ARG A 184 -22.80 3.55 17.74
CA ARG A 184 -22.91 4.99 17.46
C ARG A 184 -22.61 5.90 18.68
N ASP A 185 -21.95 5.38 19.69
CA ASP A 185 -21.41 6.18 20.80
C ASP A 185 -20.04 6.74 20.42
N PHE A 186 -20.07 7.69 19.47
CA PHE A 186 -18.85 8.26 18.90
C PHE A 186 -18.04 9.05 19.91
N THR A 187 -18.66 9.54 20.99
CA THR A 187 -17.95 10.24 22.06
C THR A 187 -17.07 9.29 22.87
N ARG A 188 -17.57 8.12 23.25
CA ARG A 188 -16.76 7.11 23.92
C ARG A 188 -15.73 6.49 22.98
N ALA A 189 -16.11 6.25 21.72
CA ALA A 189 -15.17 5.77 20.72
C ALA A 189 -14.00 6.75 20.53
N GLU A 190 -14.26 8.07 20.44
CA GLU A 190 -13.22 9.10 20.39
C GLU A 190 -12.27 9.02 21.58
N ALA A 191 -12.80 8.93 22.81
CA ALA A 191 -11.97 8.86 24.01
C ALA A 191 -11.02 7.64 24.00
N LEU A 192 -11.53 6.48 23.60
CA LEU A 192 -10.74 5.24 23.53
C LEU A 192 -9.70 5.28 22.41
N PHE A 193 -10.04 5.80 21.22
CA PHE A 193 -9.08 5.95 20.14
C PHE A 193 -8.00 6.97 20.47
N ARG A 194 -8.32 8.06 21.19
CA ARG A 194 -7.31 9.00 21.72
C ARG A 194 -6.35 8.32 22.67
N ALA A 195 -6.88 7.58 23.65
CA ALA A 195 -6.04 6.82 24.56
C ALA A 195 -5.10 5.86 23.79
N ALA A 196 -5.59 5.19 22.76
CA ALA A 196 -4.76 4.34 21.92
C ALA A 196 -3.64 5.13 21.19
N THR A 197 -3.93 6.34 20.71
CA THR A 197 -2.92 7.19 20.05
C THR A 197 -1.92 7.80 21.03
N ASP A 198 -2.31 8.04 22.27
CA ASP A 198 -1.42 8.55 23.33
C ASP A 198 -0.46 7.45 23.81
N ILE A 199 -0.96 6.20 23.90
CA ILE A 199 -0.15 5.03 24.27
C ILE A 199 0.86 4.70 23.17
N GLU A 200 0.42 4.72 21.92
CA GLU A 200 1.21 4.26 20.78
C GLU A 200 1.04 5.20 19.56
N PRO A 201 1.77 6.36 19.56
CA PRO A 201 1.61 7.39 18.52
C PRO A 201 1.89 6.92 17.09
N HIS A 202 2.64 5.85 16.91
CA HIS A 202 2.91 5.26 15.59
C HIS A 202 1.88 4.21 15.15
N ASN A 203 0.84 3.96 15.95
CA ASN A 203 -0.33 3.19 15.54
C ASN A 203 -1.20 4.00 14.57
N SER A 204 -0.91 3.91 13.29
CA SER A 204 -1.62 4.68 12.25
C SER A 204 -3.11 4.33 12.14
N GLN A 205 -3.47 3.10 12.51
CA GLN A 205 -4.86 2.64 12.53
C GLN A 205 -5.68 3.35 13.61
N ALA A 206 -5.09 3.55 14.80
CA ALA A 206 -5.75 4.27 15.90
C ALA A 206 -6.07 5.72 15.49
N TRP A 207 -5.15 6.42 14.84
CA TRP A 207 -5.37 7.76 14.30
C TRP A 207 -6.50 7.80 13.26
N ARG A 208 -6.56 6.81 12.36
CA ARG A 208 -7.62 6.72 11.36
C ARG A 208 -8.99 6.50 11.99
N TYR A 209 -9.11 5.62 12.99
CA TYR A 209 -10.37 5.38 13.69
C TYR A 209 -10.79 6.58 14.55
N LEU A 210 -9.82 7.29 15.13
CA LEU A 210 -10.10 8.56 15.79
C LEU A 210 -10.69 9.58 14.81
N SER A 211 -10.14 9.65 13.60
CA SER A 211 -10.72 10.47 12.54
C SER A 211 -12.17 10.10 12.23
N ASP A 212 -12.48 8.80 12.15
CA ASP A 212 -13.84 8.33 11.88
C ASP A 212 -14.81 8.74 13.00
N ALA A 213 -14.43 8.57 14.26
CA ALA A 213 -15.25 8.96 15.40
C ALA A 213 -15.52 10.48 15.44
N LEU A 214 -14.51 11.28 15.10
CA LEU A 214 -14.64 12.75 15.00
C LEU A 214 -15.53 13.17 13.83
N PHE A 215 -15.41 12.50 12.68
CA PHE A 215 -16.21 12.80 11.50
C PHE A 215 -17.71 12.64 11.76
N TYR A 216 -18.11 11.53 12.40
CA TYR A 216 -19.50 11.29 12.75
C TYR A 216 -20.07 12.19 13.87
N GLN A 217 -19.17 12.96 14.53
CA GLN A 217 -19.56 14.03 15.44
C GLN A 217 -19.56 15.41 14.76
N ASP A 218 -19.49 15.45 13.43
CA ASP A 218 -19.36 16.68 12.61
C ASP A 218 -18.13 17.54 12.92
N LYS A 219 -17.11 16.97 13.58
CA LYS A 219 -15.82 17.62 13.89
C LYS A 219 -14.84 17.48 12.71
N ARG A 220 -15.25 17.93 11.52
CA ARG A 220 -14.58 17.61 10.23
C ARG A 220 -13.12 18.05 10.17
N VAL A 221 -12.80 19.26 10.64
CA VAL A 221 -11.42 19.79 10.67
C VAL A 221 -10.53 18.94 11.56
N ALA A 222 -11.03 18.54 12.73
CA ALA A 222 -10.28 17.68 13.64
C ALA A 222 -10.14 16.25 13.04
N ALA A 223 -11.16 15.74 12.39
CA ALA A 223 -11.11 14.43 11.72
C ALA A 223 -10.03 14.39 10.62
N GLU A 224 -9.97 15.42 9.77
CA GLU A 224 -8.93 15.53 8.74
C GLU A 224 -7.53 15.64 9.36
N ALA A 225 -7.37 16.43 10.45
CA ALA A 225 -6.10 16.52 11.16
C ALA A 225 -5.59 15.17 11.68
N MET A 226 -6.48 14.29 12.12
CA MET A 226 -6.09 12.91 12.55
C MET A 226 -5.65 12.04 11.38
N LEU A 227 -6.14 12.29 10.16
CA LEU A 227 -5.66 11.55 8.98
C LEU A 227 -4.24 11.96 8.59
N TYR A 228 -3.86 13.23 8.74
CA TYR A 228 -2.47 13.63 8.58
C TYR A 228 -1.59 12.92 9.62
N LYS A 229 -2.05 12.82 10.88
CA LYS A 229 -1.33 12.04 11.92
C LYS A 229 -1.23 10.56 11.57
N ALA A 230 -2.27 9.97 10.99
CA ALA A 230 -2.23 8.58 10.52
C ALA A 230 -1.17 8.39 9.41
N ILE A 231 -1.03 9.35 8.48
CA ILE A 231 -0.02 9.32 7.41
C ILE A 231 1.38 9.57 7.99
N GLU A 232 1.54 10.50 8.94
CA GLU A 232 2.80 10.73 9.67
C GLU A 232 3.27 9.46 10.39
N ALA A 233 2.34 8.73 11.01
CA ALA A 233 2.62 7.49 11.71
C ALA A 233 3.06 6.37 10.76
N ASP A 234 2.40 6.22 9.61
CA ASP A 234 2.78 5.24 8.58
C ASP A 234 2.26 5.61 7.19
N PRO A 235 3.08 6.23 6.32
CA PRO A 235 2.70 6.58 4.95
C PRO A 235 2.40 5.36 4.05
N SER A 236 2.86 4.15 4.40
CA SER A 236 2.59 2.95 3.61
C SER A 236 1.14 2.48 3.66
N GLN A 237 0.37 2.97 4.65
CA GLN A 237 -1.00 2.54 4.90
C GLN A 237 -1.98 3.20 3.92
N ARG A 238 -2.21 2.57 2.78
CA ARG A 238 -3.16 3.03 1.75
C ARG A 238 -4.55 3.42 2.27
N PRO A 239 -5.15 2.72 3.27
CA PRO A 239 -6.44 3.13 3.82
C PRO A 239 -6.46 4.55 4.42
N ASN A 240 -5.34 5.05 4.96
CA ASN A 240 -5.24 6.41 5.50
C ASN A 240 -5.35 7.45 4.38
N TRP A 241 -4.62 7.23 3.29
CA TRP A 241 -4.68 8.07 2.09
C TRP A 241 -6.06 8.06 1.42
N GLY A 242 -6.65 6.86 1.26
CA GLY A 242 -7.99 6.73 0.68
C GLY A 242 -9.06 7.47 1.48
N LYS A 243 -8.96 7.43 2.82
CA LYS A 243 -9.88 8.17 3.70
C LYS A 243 -9.68 9.68 3.56
N LEU A 244 -8.43 10.15 3.58
CA LEU A 244 -8.12 11.58 3.38
C LEU A 244 -8.60 12.05 2.01
N ALA A 245 -8.37 11.25 0.95
CA ALA A 245 -8.84 11.58 -0.39
C ALA A 245 -10.37 11.72 -0.45
N SER A 246 -11.11 10.83 0.22
CA SER A 246 -12.58 10.92 0.31
C SER A 246 -13.04 12.19 1.02
N TYR A 247 -12.40 12.57 2.14
CA TYR A 247 -12.75 13.78 2.88
C TYR A 247 -12.48 15.03 2.03
N ARG A 248 -11.32 15.09 1.40
CA ARG A 248 -10.93 16.23 0.56
C ARG A 248 -11.76 16.33 -0.71
N ALA A 249 -12.13 15.22 -1.34
CA ALA A 249 -13.04 15.22 -2.50
C ALA A 249 -14.41 15.79 -2.12
N GLY A 250 -14.95 15.42 -0.94
CA GLY A 250 -16.17 15.99 -0.41
C GLY A 250 -16.10 17.49 -0.10
N ALA A 251 -14.89 18.03 0.11
CA ALA A 251 -14.61 19.45 0.30
C ALA A 251 -14.24 20.19 -1.01
N GLY A 252 -14.30 19.53 -2.16
CA GLY A 252 -13.94 20.11 -3.46
C GLY A 252 -12.43 20.19 -3.72
N MET A 253 -11.60 19.50 -2.94
CA MET A 253 -10.13 19.50 -3.04
C MET A 253 -9.60 18.07 -3.26
N PRO A 254 -9.93 17.39 -4.37
CA PRO A 254 -9.56 15.98 -4.57
C PRO A 254 -8.04 15.81 -4.64
N LEU A 255 -7.54 14.71 -4.08
CA LEU A 255 -6.16 14.29 -4.26
C LEU A 255 -5.99 13.52 -5.58
N LYS A 256 -4.85 13.73 -6.23
CA LYS A 256 -4.46 13.03 -7.46
C LYS A 256 -3.48 11.91 -7.11
N ALA A 257 -3.73 10.71 -7.63
CA ALA A 257 -2.77 9.62 -7.49
C ALA A 257 -1.50 9.93 -8.30
N LEU A 258 -0.34 9.71 -7.70
CA LEU A 258 0.94 9.86 -8.39
C LEU A 258 1.10 8.83 -9.52
N ASN A 259 0.53 7.61 -9.35
CA ASN A 259 0.62 6.51 -10.31
C ASN A 259 2.05 6.22 -10.79
N LEU A 260 3.03 6.52 -9.95
CA LEU A 260 4.42 6.27 -10.26
C LEU A 260 4.74 4.79 -10.05
N ARG A 261 5.27 4.18 -11.11
CA ARG A 261 6.00 2.92 -11.01
C ARG A 261 7.49 3.22 -11.09
N ARG A 262 8.24 2.79 -10.09
CA ARG A 262 9.71 2.95 -10.09
C ARG A 262 10.32 2.25 -11.30
N GLY A 263 9.77 1.10 -11.68
CA GLY A 263 10.08 0.37 -12.92
C GLY A 263 11.47 -0.23 -12.97
N VAL A 264 12.24 -0.15 -11.88
CA VAL A 264 13.58 -0.73 -11.78
C VAL A 264 13.81 -1.29 -10.38
N ARG A 265 14.47 -2.42 -10.32
CA ARG A 265 14.88 -3.08 -9.08
C ARG A 265 16.38 -3.36 -9.11
N VAL A 266 17.03 -3.12 -7.98
CA VAL A 266 18.44 -3.48 -7.75
C VAL A 266 18.49 -4.53 -6.65
N SER A 267 19.04 -5.69 -6.93
CA SER A 267 19.19 -6.79 -5.99
C SER A 267 20.63 -7.29 -5.98
N GLU A 268 21.10 -7.76 -4.83
CA GLU A 268 22.41 -8.37 -4.71
C GLU A 268 22.28 -9.89 -4.98
N ASN A 269 23.17 -10.43 -5.80
CA ASN A 269 23.22 -11.86 -6.05
C ASN A 269 24.15 -12.58 -5.03
N ALA A 270 24.15 -13.90 -5.02
CA ALA A 270 24.97 -14.71 -4.14
C ALA A 270 26.50 -14.44 -4.25
N GLY A 271 26.94 -13.80 -5.32
CA GLY A 271 28.33 -13.41 -5.54
C GLY A 271 28.67 -11.97 -5.10
N GLY A 272 27.79 -11.29 -4.39
CA GLY A 272 27.99 -9.90 -3.94
C GLY A 272 27.96 -8.87 -5.06
N LYS A 273 27.38 -9.22 -6.24
CA LYS A 273 27.20 -8.29 -7.37
C LYS A 273 25.76 -7.82 -7.43
N TYR A 274 25.59 -6.55 -7.72
CA TYR A 274 24.25 -5.98 -7.90
C TYR A 274 23.72 -6.26 -9.32
N MET A 275 22.49 -6.75 -9.37
CA MET A 275 21.72 -6.96 -10.60
C MET A 275 20.65 -5.89 -10.71
N ILE A 276 20.50 -5.32 -11.92
CA ILE A 276 19.48 -4.32 -12.25
C ILE A 276 18.44 -5.02 -13.10
N THR A 277 17.21 -5.05 -12.62
CA THR A 277 16.05 -5.61 -13.34
C THR A 277 15.08 -4.48 -13.63
N LEU A 278 14.75 -4.29 -14.90
CA LEU A 278 13.73 -3.36 -15.36
C LEU A 278 12.39 -4.07 -15.47
N ASP A 279 11.33 -3.38 -15.12
CA ASP A 279 9.95 -3.89 -15.27
C ASP A 279 9.53 -3.74 -16.74
N PRO A 280 9.33 -4.83 -17.49
CA PRO A 280 8.99 -4.77 -18.91
C PRO A 280 7.63 -4.13 -19.19
N GLN A 281 6.77 -3.98 -18.17
CA GLN A 281 5.47 -3.32 -18.32
C GLN A 281 5.53 -1.79 -18.21
N THR A 282 6.65 -1.23 -17.77
CA THR A 282 6.76 0.21 -17.58
C THR A 282 7.12 0.97 -18.85
N ASP A 283 7.96 0.39 -19.71
CA ASP A 283 8.50 1.09 -20.86
C ASP A 283 8.79 0.18 -22.04
N ALA A 284 8.49 0.64 -23.24
CA ALA A 284 9.11 0.10 -24.44
C ALA A 284 10.63 0.42 -24.44
N GLU A 285 11.45 -0.49 -24.91
CA GLU A 285 12.88 -0.23 -25.07
C GLU A 285 13.15 1.07 -25.86
N LYS A 286 14.17 1.81 -25.44
CA LYS A 286 14.64 3.04 -26.09
C LYS A 286 13.75 4.28 -25.91
N THR A 287 12.84 4.29 -24.96
CA THR A 287 12.14 5.52 -24.57
C THR A 287 12.98 6.35 -23.57
N PRO A 288 12.77 7.68 -23.48
CA PRO A 288 13.39 8.49 -22.43
C PRO A 288 13.04 7.98 -21.02
N ASP A 289 11.81 7.54 -20.80
CA ASP A 289 11.34 7.01 -19.53
C ASP A 289 12.10 5.74 -19.12
N HIS A 290 12.34 4.83 -20.09
CA HIS A 290 13.17 3.64 -19.90
C HIS A 290 14.62 4.00 -19.52
N ALA A 291 15.22 4.96 -20.25
CA ALA A 291 16.59 5.40 -19.99
C ALA A 291 16.74 5.98 -18.58
N ILE A 292 15.74 6.74 -18.08
CA ILE A 292 15.76 7.31 -16.75
C ILE A 292 15.57 6.24 -15.66
N ARG A 293 14.72 5.25 -15.88
CA ARG A 293 14.60 4.10 -14.97
C ARG A 293 15.88 3.27 -14.91
N LEU A 294 16.53 3.06 -16.05
CA LEU A 294 17.84 2.42 -16.08
C LEU A 294 18.89 3.24 -15.33
N ALA A 295 18.97 4.56 -15.57
CA ALA A 295 19.87 5.46 -14.86
C ALA A 295 19.64 5.44 -13.34
N LEU A 296 18.36 5.39 -12.90
CA LEU A 296 17.99 5.23 -11.50
C LEU A 296 18.58 3.94 -10.89
N GLY A 297 18.41 2.81 -11.57
CA GLY A 297 18.95 1.52 -11.12
C GLY A 297 20.48 1.46 -11.15
N MET A 298 21.10 2.01 -12.18
CA MET A 298 22.57 2.07 -12.28
C MET A 298 23.16 2.92 -11.15
N THR A 299 22.57 4.07 -10.87
CA THR A 299 23.05 4.95 -9.78
C THR A 299 22.88 4.28 -8.43
N GLU A 300 21.75 3.60 -8.20
CA GLU A 300 21.53 2.84 -6.96
C GLU A 300 22.58 1.73 -6.80
N ALA A 301 22.81 0.93 -7.86
CA ALA A 301 23.79 -0.16 -7.84
C ALA A 301 25.21 0.36 -7.58
N GLN A 302 25.58 1.48 -8.22
CA GLN A 302 26.87 2.13 -8.02
C GLN A 302 27.01 2.62 -6.57
N LEU A 303 26.02 3.34 -6.04
CA LEU A 303 26.07 3.85 -4.68
C LEU A 303 26.17 2.73 -3.63
N ARG A 304 25.46 1.61 -3.85
CA ARG A 304 25.56 0.43 -2.97
C ARG A 304 26.93 -0.26 -3.07
N THR A 305 27.53 -0.25 -4.26
CA THR A 305 28.87 -0.81 -4.47
C THR A 305 29.93 0.02 -3.78
N ASP A 306 29.83 1.36 -3.85
CA ASP A 306 30.79 2.31 -3.26
C ASP A 306 30.65 2.39 -1.73
N ASP A 307 29.44 2.12 -1.22
CA ASP A 307 29.11 2.21 0.21
C ASP A 307 29.03 0.82 0.87
N ARG A 308 30.00 -0.03 0.62
CA ARG A 308 30.07 -1.39 1.20
C ARG A 308 30.06 -1.40 2.74
N ASP A 309 30.51 -0.32 3.36
CA ASP A 309 30.48 -0.15 4.82
C ASP A 309 29.12 0.30 5.36
N LEU A 310 28.07 0.35 4.52
CA LEU A 310 26.69 0.72 4.85
C LEU A 310 26.58 2.06 5.61
N ARG A 311 27.37 3.07 5.23
CA ARG A 311 27.36 4.40 5.86
C ARG A 311 26.13 5.22 5.45
N LYS A 312 25.62 4.98 4.23
CA LYS A 312 24.42 5.64 3.73
C LYS A 312 23.17 4.80 4.08
N SER A 313 22.15 5.47 4.55
CA SER A 313 20.84 4.85 4.71
C SER A 313 20.20 4.51 3.36
N ALA A 314 19.24 3.59 3.37
CA ALA A 314 18.46 3.26 2.18
C ALA A 314 17.77 4.49 1.58
N PHE A 315 17.35 5.44 2.42
CA PHE A 315 16.75 6.69 1.97
C PHE A 315 17.76 7.62 1.26
N GLU A 316 18.98 7.78 1.80
CA GLU A 316 20.01 8.60 1.17
C GLU A 316 20.40 8.06 -0.20
N ILE A 317 20.50 6.74 -0.35
CA ILE A 317 20.75 6.08 -1.63
C ILE A 317 19.59 6.36 -2.60
N GLU A 318 18.34 6.17 -2.19
CA GLU A 318 17.17 6.42 -3.03
C GLU A 318 17.09 7.87 -3.47
N LEU A 319 17.25 8.82 -2.53
CA LEU A 319 17.21 10.26 -2.84
C LEU A 319 18.32 10.67 -3.82
N ALA A 320 19.56 10.18 -3.62
CA ALA A 320 20.66 10.44 -4.53
C ALA A 320 20.43 9.84 -5.92
N SER A 321 19.88 8.62 -5.97
CA SER A 321 19.55 7.94 -7.23
C SER A 321 18.51 8.71 -8.04
N TRP A 322 17.45 9.18 -7.39
CA TRP A 322 16.44 10.02 -8.05
C TRP A 322 17.01 11.37 -8.52
N ARG A 323 17.81 12.04 -7.68
CA ARG A 323 18.46 13.31 -8.06
C ARG A 323 19.29 13.15 -9.32
N GLN A 324 20.10 12.09 -9.40
CA GLN A 324 20.95 11.83 -10.56
C GLN A 324 20.14 11.45 -11.81
N ALA A 325 19.14 10.58 -11.67
CA ALA A 325 18.29 10.19 -12.80
C ALA A 325 17.52 11.38 -13.39
N LEU A 326 16.94 12.23 -12.54
CA LEU A 326 16.20 13.42 -12.97
C LEU A 326 17.13 14.48 -13.59
N LYS A 327 18.36 14.62 -13.08
CA LYS A 327 19.39 15.48 -13.68
C LYS A 327 19.73 15.02 -15.11
N ILE A 328 19.91 13.70 -15.31
CA ILE A 328 20.15 13.13 -16.65
C ILE A 328 18.97 13.43 -17.59
N ALA A 329 17.72 13.34 -17.10
CA ALA A 329 16.54 13.68 -17.88
C ALA A 329 16.54 15.15 -18.32
N ASP A 330 16.87 16.06 -17.39
CA ASP A 330 16.92 17.50 -17.68
C ASP A 330 18.04 17.84 -18.68
N GLU A 331 19.24 17.26 -18.54
CA GLU A 331 20.37 17.44 -19.46
C GLU A 331 20.09 16.89 -20.87
N ALA A 332 19.44 15.72 -20.96
CA ALA A 332 19.06 15.12 -22.23
C ALA A 332 18.05 16.00 -22.99
N GLU A 333 17.02 16.48 -22.29
CA GLU A 333 16.02 17.38 -22.88
C GLU A 333 16.64 18.75 -23.31
N ALA A 334 17.52 19.33 -22.48
CA ALA A 334 18.22 20.56 -22.78
C ALA A 334 19.15 20.43 -24.02
N SER A 335 19.64 19.22 -24.30
CA SER A 335 20.46 18.89 -25.46
C SER A 335 19.64 18.55 -26.71
N GLY A 336 18.32 18.77 -26.70
CA GLY A 336 17.41 18.49 -27.82
C GLY A 336 16.92 17.04 -27.90
N GLY A 337 17.14 16.22 -26.86
CA GLY A 337 16.58 14.88 -26.74
C GLY A 337 15.07 14.90 -26.46
N ALA A 338 14.42 13.77 -26.68
CA ALA A 338 13.00 13.62 -26.33
C ALA A 338 12.79 13.71 -24.81
N GLY A 339 11.72 14.39 -24.39
CA GLY A 339 11.34 14.51 -22.99
C GLY A 339 10.67 13.26 -22.42
N LEU A 340 10.50 13.24 -21.10
CA LEU A 340 9.73 12.20 -20.40
C LEU A 340 8.26 12.23 -20.86
N THR A 341 7.64 11.06 -20.90
CA THR A 341 6.23 10.87 -21.28
C THR A 341 5.39 10.23 -20.17
N ASP A 342 6.00 9.48 -19.25
CA ASP A 342 5.31 8.86 -18.13
C ASP A 342 4.80 9.94 -17.14
N PRO A 343 3.46 9.98 -16.87
CA PRO A 343 2.88 11.02 -16.03
C PRO A 343 3.44 11.01 -14.58
N GLY A 344 3.78 9.85 -14.05
CA GLY A 344 4.37 9.73 -12.71
C GLY A 344 5.79 10.30 -12.66
N LEU A 345 6.63 9.99 -13.67
CA LEU A 345 7.97 10.56 -13.77
C LEU A 345 7.94 12.08 -13.98
N LEU A 346 7.02 12.58 -14.82
CA LEU A 346 6.81 14.01 -15.04
C LEU A 346 6.43 14.72 -13.73
N GLN A 347 5.54 14.11 -12.92
CA GLN A 347 5.12 14.68 -11.66
C GLN A 347 6.24 14.67 -10.61
N VAL A 348 7.02 13.59 -10.51
CA VAL A 348 8.20 13.53 -9.62
C VAL A 348 9.23 14.58 -10.02
N ARG A 349 9.48 14.75 -11.34
CA ARG A 349 10.38 15.79 -11.85
C ARG A 349 9.90 17.20 -11.49
N ALA A 350 8.59 17.46 -11.60
CA ALA A 350 8.02 18.73 -11.21
C ALA A 350 8.23 19.02 -9.71
N LEU A 351 7.94 18.03 -8.85
CA LEU A 351 8.20 18.14 -7.40
C LEU A 351 9.68 18.36 -7.09
N ALA A 352 10.58 17.68 -7.81
CA ALA A 352 12.03 17.85 -7.65
C ALA A 352 12.50 19.25 -8.01
N ARG A 353 11.98 19.84 -9.11
CA ARG A 353 12.28 21.22 -9.52
C ARG A 353 11.82 22.28 -8.51
N GLU A 354 10.78 21.97 -7.73
CA GLU A 354 10.30 22.80 -6.61
C GLU A 354 11.00 22.47 -5.27
N GLY A 355 12.05 21.63 -5.26
CA GLY A 355 12.77 21.24 -4.05
C GLY A 355 12.03 20.24 -3.18
N GLN A 356 10.97 19.61 -3.68
CA GLN A 356 10.09 18.71 -2.93
C GLN A 356 10.35 17.21 -3.18
N LEU A 357 11.50 16.86 -3.73
CA LEU A 357 11.83 15.47 -4.00
C LEU A 357 11.93 14.64 -2.71
N GLU A 358 12.53 15.19 -1.67
CA GLU A 358 12.68 14.53 -0.38
C GLU A 358 11.33 14.16 0.26
N PRO A 359 10.40 15.09 0.52
CA PRO A 359 9.09 14.73 1.03
C PRO A 359 8.28 13.86 0.06
N ALA A 360 8.45 14.00 -1.24
CA ALA A 360 7.79 13.12 -2.21
C ALA A 360 8.22 11.66 -2.04
N ILE A 361 9.51 11.38 -1.88
CA ILE A 361 10.01 10.03 -1.62
C ILE A 361 9.51 9.52 -0.26
N LEU A 362 9.62 10.35 0.78
CA LEU A 362 9.24 9.98 2.15
C LEU A 362 7.75 9.71 2.32
N LEU A 363 6.89 10.36 1.57
CA LEU A 363 5.44 10.25 1.74
C LEU A 363 4.77 9.40 0.65
N LEU A 364 5.17 9.57 -0.62
CA LEU A 364 4.50 8.93 -1.75
C LEU A 364 5.16 7.61 -2.18
N MET A 365 6.46 7.45 -1.91
CA MET A 365 7.25 6.27 -2.23
C MET A 365 7.83 5.61 -0.96
N PHE A 366 7.14 5.79 0.16
CA PHE A 366 7.62 5.37 1.48
C PHE A 366 7.94 3.88 1.54
N ARG A 367 9.08 3.58 2.17
CA ARG A 367 9.48 2.24 2.60
C ARG A 367 9.80 2.28 4.09
N GLN A 368 9.65 1.16 4.79
CA GLN A 368 9.95 1.11 6.23
C GLN A 368 11.41 1.45 6.54
N ALA A 369 12.33 1.13 5.62
CA ALA A 369 13.73 1.55 5.70
C ALA A 369 13.93 3.09 5.74
N TYR A 370 12.94 3.87 5.30
CA TYR A 370 12.99 5.34 5.31
C TYR A 370 12.44 5.96 6.60
N ARG A 371 11.91 5.15 7.52
CA ARG A 371 11.29 5.64 8.76
C ARG A 371 12.19 6.58 9.58
N PRO A 372 13.48 6.30 9.81
CA PRO A 372 14.36 7.24 10.52
C PRO A 372 14.48 8.59 9.80
N ALA A 373 14.58 8.58 8.47
CA ALA A 373 14.64 9.79 7.67
C ALA A 373 13.32 10.57 7.71
N LEU A 374 12.17 9.89 7.63
CA LEU A 374 10.86 10.51 7.80
C LEU A 374 10.73 11.21 9.15
N GLN A 375 11.13 10.54 10.22
CA GLN A 375 11.10 11.11 11.59
C GLN A 375 11.99 12.35 11.70
N ALA A 376 13.22 12.28 11.16
CA ALA A 376 14.14 13.41 11.13
C ALA A 376 13.57 14.57 10.29
N TRP A 377 13.00 14.28 9.13
CA TRP A 377 12.38 15.28 8.27
C TRP A 377 11.17 15.95 8.94
N MET A 378 10.28 15.20 9.58
CA MET A 378 9.13 15.74 10.32
C MET A 378 9.57 16.61 11.51
N ALA A 379 10.63 16.23 12.21
CA ALA A 379 11.19 17.01 13.30
C ALA A 379 11.75 18.37 12.81
N ALA A 380 12.38 18.37 11.63
CA ALA A 380 12.89 19.59 11.00
C ALA A 380 11.79 20.43 10.32
N ASN A 381 10.66 19.83 9.98
CA ASN A 381 9.55 20.46 9.26
C ASN A 381 8.20 20.23 9.98
N PRO A 382 7.96 20.87 11.13
CA PRO A 382 6.69 20.75 11.85
C PRO A 382 5.50 21.11 10.95
N GLY A 383 4.51 20.20 10.82
CA GLY A 383 3.37 20.37 9.92
C GLY A 383 3.69 20.17 8.43
N GLY A 384 4.90 19.74 8.09
CA GLY A 384 5.36 19.55 6.72
C GLY A 384 4.52 18.54 5.93
N VAL A 385 4.04 17.47 6.56
CA VAL A 385 3.16 16.47 5.90
C VAL A 385 1.87 17.15 5.42
N LYS A 386 1.20 17.87 6.31
CA LYS A 386 -0.02 18.62 5.94
C LYS A 386 0.27 19.63 4.84
N TYR A 387 1.34 20.43 4.99
CA TYR A 387 1.73 21.43 3.99
C TYR A 387 1.96 20.80 2.62
N PHE A 388 2.72 19.70 2.54
CA PHE A 388 3.01 19.02 1.31
C PHE A 388 1.72 18.52 0.61
N ILE A 389 0.84 17.86 1.37
CA ILE A 389 -0.42 17.32 0.83
C ILE A 389 -1.35 18.46 0.39
N ASP A 390 -1.47 19.54 1.17
CA ASP A 390 -2.34 20.66 0.85
C ASP A 390 -1.84 21.44 -0.39
N ARG A 391 -0.53 21.60 -0.50
CA ARG A 391 0.08 22.36 -1.59
C ARG A 391 0.04 21.63 -2.92
N TYR A 392 0.31 20.31 -2.92
CA TYR A 392 0.49 19.54 -4.15
C TYR A 392 -0.71 18.68 -4.49
N GLY A 393 -1.59 18.39 -3.56
CA GLY A 393 -2.80 17.62 -3.79
C GLY A 393 -2.54 16.21 -4.32
N VAL A 394 -1.44 15.57 -3.91
CA VAL A 394 -1.01 14.27 -4.40
C VAL A 394 -1.08 13.19 -3.33
N MET A 395 -1.31 11.95 -3.76
CA MET A 395 -1.27 10.75 -2.93
C MET A 395 -0.53 9.62 -3.65
N PRO A 396 0.02 8.60 -2.93
CA PRO A 396 0.75 7.50 -3.52
C PRO A 396 -0.12 6.57 -4.36
#